data_ccfaec8a1712e3ff9d389d91ec024a55
#
_entry.id   ccfaec8a1712e3ff9d389d91ec024a55
#
_cell.length_a   1.000
_cell.length_b   1.000
_cell.length_c   1.000
_cell.angle_alpha   90.00
_cell.angle_beta   90.00
_cell.angle_gamma   90.00
#
_symmetry.space_group_name_H-M   'P 1'
#
loop_
_entity.id
_entity.type
_entity.pdbx_description
1 polymer ?
#
loop_
_entity_poly.entity_id
_entity_poly.type
_entity_poly.pdbx_seq_one_letter_code
_entity_poly.pdbx_strand_id
1 'polypeptide(L)'
;METLSGTVLVGRSFEPIRGRVVVDDGRIERIEEGETASTDIVLPAFVNAHTHLGDSVAKEAAVGLSLDEAVAPPDSLKHRRLAAADRPDLVSAMRRTLRFMGRTGTVSCLDFRESGSAGARALREAAASVSIDPFVFGSGERSVLDVAD
;
A
#
# COMPACT_ATOMS: atom_id res chain seq x y z
N MET A 1 16.17 15.44 15.91
CA MET A 1 15.64 16.53 15.06
C MET A 1 16.13 16.34 13.64
N GLU A 2 15.25 16.32 12.67
CA GLU A 2 15.52 16.15 11.23
C GLU A 2 14.89 17.31 10.46
N THR A 3 15.46 17.68 9.33
CA THR A 3 14.94 18.79 8.51
C THR A 3 14.89 18.37 7.05
N LEU A 4 13.70 18.51 6.44
CA LEU A 4 13.47 18.29 5.02
C LEU A 4 13.25 19.64 4.36
N SER A 5 14.03 19.98 3.33
CA SER A 5 14.00 21.29 2.67
C SER A 5 13.63 21.17 1.20
N GLY A 6 12.90 22.15 0.68
CA GLY A 6 12.50 22.17 -0.74
C GLY A 6 11.23 22.95 -1.00
N THR A 7 10.47 22.54 -2.00
CA THR A 7 9.08 22.97 -2.17
C THR A 7 8.18 22.07 -1.31
N VAL A 8 7.60 22.63 -0.27
CA VAL A 8 6.74 21.93 0.68
C VAL A 8 5.28 22.12 0.25
N LEU A 9 4.55 21.02 0.03
CA LEU A 9 3.13 21.05 -0.30
C LEU A 9 2.30 21.00 1.00
N VAL A 10 1.63 22.10 1.34
CA VAL A 10 1.00 22.31 2.64
C VAL A 10 -0.52 22.23 2.56
N GLY A 11 -1.13 21.67 3.60
CA GLY A 11 -2.58 21.64 3.78
C GLY A 11 -3.29 20.70 2.80
N ARG A 12 -4.64 20.79 2.78
CA ARG A 12 -5.49 19.95 1.94
C ARG A 12 -5.45 20.31 0.45
N SER A 13 -5.12 21.55 0.15
CA SER A 13 -4.99 22.07 -1.22
C SER A 13 -3.60 21.86 -1.82
N PHE A 14 -2.67 21.28 -1.06
CA PHE A 14 -1.27 21.12 -1.49
C PHE A 14 -0.64 22.42 -1.93
N GLU A 15 -0.87 23.49 -1.19
CA GLU A 15 -0.31 24.81 -1.50
C GLU A 15 1.23 24.76 -1.44
N PRO A 16 1.93 25.12 -2.52
CA PRO A 16 3.37 25.04 -2.55
C PRO A 16 4.01 26.25 -1.88
N ILE A 17 4.88 26.03 -0.90
CA ILE A 17 5.74 27.03 -0.32
C ILE A 17 7.20 26.62 -0.46
N ARG A 18 8.10 27.58 -0.62
CA ARG A 18 9.56 27.34 -0.49
C ARG A 18 9.92 27.35 0.98
N GLY A 19 10.64 26.31 1.45
CA GLY A 19 10.96 26.28 2.87
C GLY A 19 11.44 24.93 3.38
N ARG A 20 11.09 24.65 4.63
CA ARG A 20 11.51 23.41 5.29
C ARG A 20 10.47 22.89 6.29
N VAL A 21 10.47 21.58 6.45
CA VAL A 21 9.72 20.86 7.49
C VAL A 21 10.71 20.40 8.55
N VAL A 22 10.49 20.76 9.79
CA VAL A 22 11.28 20.31 10.94
C VAL A 22 10.53 19.17 11.63
N VAL A 23 11.20 18.03 11.75
CA VAL A 23 10.67 16.81 12.38
C VAL A 23 11.47 16.52 13.65
N ASP A 24 10.79 16.30 14.75
CA ASP A 24 11.39 15.85 16.00
C ASP A 24 10.58 14.68 16.56
N ASP A 25 11.27 13.62 16.96
CA ASP A 25 10.68 12.38 17.47
C ASP A 25 9.53 11.85 16.58
N GLY A 26 9.74 11.85 15.26
CA GLY A 26 8.76 11.35 14.27
C GLY A 26 7.53 12.23 14.06
N ARG A 27 7.52 13.47 14.60
CA ARG A 27 6.43 14.43 14.46
C ARG A 27 6.89 15.69 13.75
N ILE A 28 6.03 16.23 12.88
CA ILE A 28 6.24 17.56 12.33
C ILE A 28 6.06 18.55 13.46
N GLU A 29 7.16 19.23 13.83
CA GLU A 29 7.13 20.26 14.86
C GLU A 29 6.69 21.60 14.27
N ARG A 30 7.24 21.95 13.10
CA ARG A 30 6.89 23.18 12.39
C ARG A 30 7.26 23.12 10.91
N ILE A 31 6.61 23.96 10.15
CA ILE A 31 6.91 24.24 8.75
C ILE A 31 7.33 25.70 8.66
N GLU A 32 8.48 25.96 8.06
CA GLU A 32 9.05 27.29 7.95
C GLU A 32 9.18 27.67 6.48
N GLU A 33 8.61 28.82 6.11
CA GLU A 33 8.82 29.43 4.80
C GLU A 33 10.17 30.15 4.78
N GLY A 34 10.90 30.01 3.68
CA GLY A 34 12.19 30.65 3.52
C GLY A 34 12.98 30.11 2.33
N GLU A 35 14.11 30.76 2.05
CA GLU A 35 14.98 30.36 0.96
C GLU A 35 15.64 29.00 1.23
N THR A 36 15.71 28.20 0.15
CA THR A 36 16.41 26.91 0.15
C THR A 36 17.01 26.63 -1.22
N ALA A 37 18.19 26.05 -1.23
CA ALA A 37 18.87 25.60 -2.45
C ALA A 37 18.35 24.23 -2.93
N SER A 38 17.61 23.48 -2.08
CA SER A 38 17.06 22.20 -2.46
C SER A 38 15.97 22.35 -3.53
N THR A 39 16.01 21.47 -4.52
CA THR A 39 14.98 21.33 -5.57
C THR A 39 13.97 20.22 -5.27
N ASP A 40 14.08 19.60 -4.10
CA ASP A 40 13.19 18.51 -3.68
C ASP A 40 11.75 19.00 -3.47
N ILE A 41 10.83 18.09 -3.58
CA ILE A 41 9.42 18.32 -3.24
C ILE A 41 9.11 17.50 -1.98
N VAL A 42 8.66 18.20 -0.94
CA VAL A 42 8.22 17.59 0.32
C VAL A 42 6.69 17.57 0.33
N LEU A 43 6.10 16.39 0.40
CA LEU A 43 4.65 16.19 0.40
C LEU A 43 4.26 15.07 1.37
N PRO A 44 2.99 15.01 1.80
CA PRO A 44 2.49 13.89 2.59
C PRO A 44 2.67 12.56 1.86
N ALA A 45 2.99 11.51 2.60
CA ALA A 45 3.09 10.17 2.04
C ALA A 45 1.76 9.70 1.45
N PHE A 46 1.83 8.80 0.46
CA PHE A 46 0.65 8.31 -0.25
C PHE A 46 -0.11 7.25 0.53
N VAL A 47 -1.44 7.27 0.37
CA VAL A 47 -2.33 6.18 0.74
C VAL A 47 -2.93 5.60 -0.54
N ASN A 48 -2.72 4.29 -0.78
CA ASN A 48 -3.37 3.63 -1.90
C ASN A 48 -4.74 3.10 -1.47
N ALA A 49 -5.80 3.78 -1.90
CA ALA A 49 -7.17 3.50 -1.45
C ALA A 49 -7.82 2.26 -2.10
N HIS A 50 -7.15 1.54 -2.99
CA HIS A 50 -7.69 0.33 -3.61
C HIS A 50 -6.57 -0.58 -4.09
N THR A 51 -6.43 -1.75 -3.44
CA THR A 51 -5.47 -2.77 -3.82
C THR A 51 -6.08 -4.17 -3.76
N HIS A 52 -5.47 -5.08 -4.52
CA HIS A 52 -5.68 -6.53 -4.48
C HIS A 52 -4.31 -7.20 -4.35
N LEU A 53 -3.68 -7.08 -3.20
CA LEU A 53 -2.29 -7.51 -2.99
C LEU A 53 -2.06 -9.01 -3.23
N GLY A 54 -3.09 -9.84 -3.10
CA GLY A 54 -2.98 -11.25 -3.45
C GLY A 54 -2.66 -11.50 -4.91
N ASP A 55 -3.12 -10.63 -5.80
CA ASP A 55 -2.86 -10.74 -7.24
C ASP A 55 -1.36 -10.61 -7.57
N SER A 56 -0.56 -10.13 -6.60
CA SER A 56 0.90 -10.08 -6.72
C SER A 56 1.56 -11.44 -7.01
N VAL A 57 0.89 -12.54 -6.70
CA VAL A 57 1.37 -13.91 -7.04
C VAL A 57 1.25 -14.18 -8.54
N ALA A 58 0.37 -13.47 -9.23
CA ALA A 58 0.12 -13.67 -10.66
C ALA A 58 0.78 -12.62 -11.54
N LYS A 59 1.25 -11.47 -10.96
CA LYS A 59 1.87 -10.33 -11.66
C LYS A 59 1.73 -10.46 -13.20
N GLU A 60 2.59 -10.17 -14.03
CA GLU A 60 2.48 -10.09 -15.50
C GLU A 60 1.81 -11.28 -16.24
N ALA A 61 1.27 -12.26 -15.50
CA ALA A 61 0.63 -13.46 -16.10
C ALA A 61 -0.61 -13.13 -16.96
N ALA A 62 -1.24 -11.96 -16.76
CA ALA A 62 -2.42 -11.53 -17.50
C ALA A 62 -2.09 -10.76 -18.80
N VAL A 63 -0.83 -10.60 -19.16
CA VAL A 63 -0.45 -9.88 -20.38
C VAL A 63 -1.08 -10.54 -21.61
N GLY A 64 -1.79 -9.73 -22.40
CA GLY A 64 -2.48 -10.17 -23.60
C GLY A 64 -3.88 -10.75 -23.42
N LEU A 65 -4.35 -10.88 -22.20
CA LEU A 65 -5.72 -11.30 -21.89
C LEU A 65 -6.68 -10.09 -21.85
N SER A 66 -7.96 -10.36 -22.13
CA SER A 66 -9.03 -9.42 -21.81
C SER A 66 -9.22 -9.27 -20.30
N LEU A 67 -9.93 -8.22 -19.86
CA LEU A 67 -10.24 -8.03 -18.44
C LEU A 67 -11.01 -9.22 -17.86
N ASP A 68 -11.99 -9.73 -18.60
CA ASP A 68 -12.81 -10.87 -18.15
C ASP A 68 -11.97 -12.13 -17.97
N GLU A 69 -11.10 -12.45 -18.92
CA GLU A 69 -10.18 -13.60 -18.82
C GLU A 69 -9.19 -13.44 -17.66
N ALA A 70 -8.79 -12.20 -17.37
CA ALA A 70 -7.83 -11.91 -16.31
C ALA A 70 -8.44 -11.99 -14.91
N VAL A 71 -9.64 -11.38 -14.67
CA VAL A 71 -10.16 -11.17 -13.32
C VAL A 71 -11.62 -11.56 -13.07
N ALA A 72 -12.44 -11.84 -14.13
CA ALA A 72 -13.85 -12.14 -13.90
C ALA A 72 -14.06 -13.50 -13.21
N PRO A 73 -14.89 -13.56 -12.16
CA PRO A 73 -15.25 -14.83 -11.54
C PRO A 73 -16.11 -15.70 -12.48
N PRO A 74 -16.16 -17.05 -12.28
CA PRO A 74 -15.45 -17.77 -11.22
C PRO A 74 -14.05 -18.26 -11.62
N ASP A 75 -13.71 -18.36 -12.91
CA ASP A 75 -12.59 -19.16 -13.43
C ASP A 75 -11.52 -18.33 -14.18
N SER A 76 -11.44 -17.04 -13.91
CA SER A 76 -10.40 -16.21 -14.53
C SER A 76 -8.98 -16.63 -14.11
N LEU A 77 -7.98 -16.11 -14.82
CA LEU A 77 -6.57 -16.35 -14.48
C LEU A 77 -6.29 -16.03 -13.02
N LYS A 78 -6.79 -14.90 -12.51
CA LYS A 78 -6.66 -14.51 -11.10
C LYS A 78 -7.12 -15.61 -10.16
N HIS A 79 -8.35 -16.11 -10.33
CA HIS A 79 -8.94 -17.12 -9.46
C HIS A 79 -8.14 -18.42 -9.48
N ARG A 80 -7.74 -18.90 -10.66
CA ARG A 80 -6.90 -20.09 -10.80
C ARG A 80 -5.51 -19.92 -10.14
N ARG A 81 -4.88 -18.75 -10.30
CA ARG A 81 -3.56 -18.47 -9.70
C ARG A 81 -3.64 -18.38 -8.18
N LEU A 82 -4.64 -17.70 -7.64
CA LEU A 82 -4.85 -17.62 -6.20
C LEU A 82 -5.16 -18.99 -5.58
N ALA A 83 -5.95 -19.82 -6.25
CA ALA A 83 -6.28 -21.18 -5.78
C ALA A 83 -5.07 -22.14 -5.84
N ALA A 84 -4.16 -21.93 -6.79
CA ALA A 84 -2.97 -22.77 -6.95
C ALA A 84 -1.77 -22.32 -6.10
N ALA A 85 -1.77 -21.08 -5.62
CA ALA A 85 -0.67 -20.54 -4.82
C ALA A 85 -0.67 -21.13 -3.41
N ASP A 86 0.48 -21.58 -2.96
CA ASP A 86 0.64 -21.91 -1.55
C ASP A 86 0.74 -20.65 -0.67
N ARG A 87 0.52 -20.83 0.63
CA ARG A 87 0.55 -19.71 1.58
C ARG A 87 1.90 -18.98 1.62
N PRO A 88 3.07 -19.67 1.68
CA PRO A 88 4.37 -19.02 1.66
C PRO A 88 4.60 -18.14 0.43
N ASP A 89 4.22 -18.62 -0.75
CA ASP A 89 4.36 -17.88 -2.00
C ASP A 89 3.46 -16.65 -2.02
N LEU A 90 2.22 -16.79 -1.58
CA LEU A 90 1.26 -15.69 -1.46
C LEU A 90 1.77 -14.59 -0.51
N VAL A 91 2.21 -14.98 0.69
CA VAL A 91 2.78 -14.05 1.69
C VAL A 91 4.04 -13.36 1.14
N SER A 92 4.93 -14.12 0.49
CA SER A 92 6.15 -13.58 -0.09
C SER A 92 5.87 -12.58 -1.21
N ALA A 93 4.90 -12.87 -2.09
CA ALA A 93 4.50 -11.98 -3.18
C ALA A 93 3.91 -10.66 -2.64
N MET A 94 2.95 -10.74 -1.72
CA MET A 94 2.37 -9.56 -1.07
C MET A 94 3.45 -8.72 -0.35
N ARG A 95 4.36 -9.34 0.38
CA ARG A 95 5.45 -8.65 1.07
C ARG A 95 6.37 -7.89 0.11
N ARG A 96 6.71 -8.47 -1.05
CA ARG A 96 7.49 -7.78 -2.08
C ARG A 96 6.77 -6.54 -2.60
N THR A 97 5.47 -6.64 -2.84
CA THR A 97 4.66 -5.50 -3.31
C THR A 97 4.56 -4.42 -2.24
N LEU A 98 4.30 -4.77 -0.98
CA LEU A 98 4.29 -3.81 0.11
C LEU A 98 5.64 -3.09 0.27
N ARG A 99 6.75 -3.81 0.17
CA ARG A 99 8.10 -3.19 0.19
C ARG A 99 8.31 -2.22 -0.98
N PHE A 100 7.83 -2.57 -2.16
CA PHE A 100 7.89 -1.67 -3.31
C PHE A 100 7.05 -0.41 -3.06
N MET A 101 5.82 -0.55 -2.59
CA MET A 101 4.95 0.58 -2.24
C MET A 101 5.61 1.51 -1.21
N GLY A 102 6.21 0.96 -0.15
CA GLY A 102 6.93 1.75 0.85
C GLY A 102 8.11 2.53 0.26
N ARG A 103 8.88 1.89 -0.64
CA ARG A 103 9.99 2.56 -1.33
C ARG A 103 9.55 3.67 -2.29
N THR A 104 8.32 3.64 -2.73
CA THR A 104 7.72 4.64 -3.64
C THR A 104 6.83 5.65 -2.92
N GLY A 105 6.95 5.74 -1.59
CA GLY A 105 6.31 6.78 -0.78
C GLY A 105 4.90 6.46 -0.28
N THR A 106 4.43 5.20 -0.42
CA THR A 106 3.14 4.77 0.14
C THR A 106 3.32 4.30 1.59
N VAL A 107 2.53 4.80 2.52
CA VAL A 107 2.58 4.42 3.95
C VAL A 107 1.42 3.52 4.37
N SER A 108 0.34 3.51 3.61
CA SER A 108 -0.85 2.70 3.91
C SER A 108 -1.59 2.32 2.64
N CYS A 109 -2.34 1.23 2.69
CA CYS A 109 -3.22 0.83 1.59
C CYS A 109 -4.51 0.18 2.10
N LEU A 110 -5.56 0.24 1.27
CA LEU A 110 -6.82 -0.46 1.48
C LEU A 110 -6.82 -1.67 0.56
N ASP A 111 -6.83 -2.87 1.13
CA ASP A 111 -6.77 -4.12 0.37
C ASP A 111 -8.08 -4.90 0.44
N PHE A 112 -8.63 -5.20 -0.73
CA PHE A 112 -9.80 -6.05 -0.89
C PHE A 112 -9.35 -7.51 -0.98
N ARG A 113 -9.49 -8.22 0.16
CA ARG A 113 -8.87 -9.53 0.32
C ARG A 113 -9.85 -10.67 0.08
N GLU A 114 -9.49 -11.54 -0.87
CA GLU A 114 -10.12 -12.82 -1.08
C GLU A 114 -9.73 -13.83 0.02
N SER A 115 -10.47 -14.95 0.10
CA SER A 115 -10.27 -16.04 1.07
C SER A 115 -10.54 -15.66 2.52
N GLY A 116 -11.39 -14.64 2.76
CA GLY A 116 -11.88 -14.29 4.08
C GLY A 116 -10.77 -14.11 5.13
N SER A 117 -10.96 -14.67 6.32
CA SER A 117 -10.00 -14.55 7.43
C SER A 117 -8.63 -15.16 7.14
N ALA A 118 -8.55 -16.21 6.30
CA ALA A 118 -7.27 -16.81 5.93
C ALA A 118 -6.43 -15.85 5.07
N GLY A 119 -7.07 -15.18 4.11
CA GLY A 119 -6.45 -14.15 3.29
C GLY A 119 -6.01 -12.95 4.11
N ALA A 120 -6.84 -12.48 5.04
CA ALA A 120 -6.50 -11.39 5.95
C ALA A 120 -5.28 -11.71 6.82
N ARG A 121 -5.21 -12.92 7.39
CA ARG A 121 -4.03 -13.37 8.14
C ARG A 121 -2.77 -13.45 7.28
N ALA A 122 -2.89 -13.88 6.03
CA ALA A 122 -1.75 -13.92 5.12
C ALA A 122 -1.21 -12.50 4.81
N LEU A 123 -2.09 -11.53 4.62
CA LEU A 123 -1.68 -10.15 4.41
C LEU A 123 -1.03 -9.53 5.66
N ARG A 124 -1.59 -9.75 6.85
CA ARG A 124 -0.96 -9.30 8.11
C ARG A 124 0.43 -9.90 8.30
N GLU A 125 0.60 -11.19 8.01
CA GLU A 125 1.92 -11.84 8.03
C GLU A 125 2.89 -11.22 7.00
N ALA A 126 2.40 -10.87 5.82
CA ALA A 126 3.21 -10.18 4.81
C ALA A 126 3.63 -8.79 5.28
N ALA A 127 2.76 -8.07 5.96
CA ALA A 127 2.99 -6.72 6.46
C ALA A 127 3.89 -6.65 7.71
N ALA A 128 3.97 -7.70 8.52
CA ALA A 128 4.66 -7.70 9.82
C ALA A 128 6.14 -7.25 9.79
N SER A 129 6.79 -7.27 8.62
CA SER A 129 8.21 -6.88 8.44
C SER A 129 8.40 -5.72 7.48
N VAL A 130 7.37 -4.92 7.24
CA VAL A 130 7.39 -3.75 6.34
C VAL A 130 6.72 -2.56 7.01
N SER A 131 7.15 -1.34 6.62
CA SER A 131 6.62 -0.09 7.16
C SER A 131 5.39 0.40 6.36
N ILE A 132 4.45 -0.51 6.07
CA ILE A 132 3.17 -0.21 5.43
C ILE A 132 2.07 -0.77 6.32
N ASP A 133 1.04 0.03 6.57
CA ASP A 133 -0.13 -0.38 7.36
C ASP A 133 -1.31 -0.67 6.41
N PRO A 134 -1.62 -1.96 6.12
CA PRO A 134 -2.73 -2.32 5.26
C PRO A 134 -4.04 -2.38 6.06
N PHE A 135 -5.04 -1.63 5.60
CA PHE A 135 -6.44 -1.83 6.00
C PHE A 135 -7.05 -2.95 5.15
N VAL A 136 -7.54 -4.00 5.80
CA VAL A 136 -8.03 -5.20 5.12
C VAL A 136 -9.55 -5.19 5.06
N PHE A 137 -10.09 -5.21 3.84
CA PHE A 137 -11.50 -5.43 3.58
C PHE A 137 -11.69 -6.85 3.06
N GLY A 138 -12.37 -7.69 3.82
CA GLY A 138 -12.69 -9.05 3.38
C GLY A 138 -13.84 -9.06 2.37
N SER A 139 -13.68 -9.78 1.28
CA SER A 139 -14.79 -10.12 0.39
C SER A 139 -15.39 -11.45 0.81
N GLY A 140 -16.68 -11.45 1.16
CA GLY A 140 -17.46 -12.68 1.45
C GLY A 140 -17.34 -13.19 2.88
N GLU A 141 -18.51 -13.44 3.48
CA GLU A 141 -18.80 -13.96 4.81
C GLU A 141 -18.54 -13.06 6.04
N ARG A 142 -19.50 -13.10 6.96
CA ARG A 142 -19.58 -12.29 8.20
C ARG A 142 -18.39 -12.44 9.17
N SER A 143 -17.49 -13.36 8.92
CA SER A 143 -16.36 -13.68 9.80
C SER A 143 -15.18 -12.71 9.72
N VAL A 144 -15.21 -11.74 8.83
CA VAL A 144 -14.10 -10.76 8.69
C VAL A 144 -14.09 -9.74 9.82
N LEU A 145 -15.25 -9.48 10.44
CA LEU A 145 -15.36 -8.56 11.58
C LEU A 145 -14.69 -9.09 12.86
N ASP A 146 -14.53 -10.41 12.98
CA ASP A 146 -13.88 -11.05 14.13
C ASP A 146 -12.33 -11.02 14.08
N VAL A 147 -11.75 -10.44 13.07
CA VAL A 147 -10.28 -10.38 12.87
C VAL A 147 -9.73 -8.97 13.10
N ALA A 148 -10.58 -8.05 13.53
CA ALA A 148 -10.22 -6.63 13.74
C ALA A 148 -9.72 -6.32 15.17
N ASP A 149 -9.60 -7.31 16.06
CA ASP A 149 -9.05 -7.19 17.42
C ASP A 149 -7.57 -7.63 17.47
#